data_fe95cc102eb2465fb47996d16845c13e
#
_entry.id   fe95cc102eb2465fb47996d16845c13e
#
_cell.length_a   1.000
_cell.length_b   1.000
_cell.length_c   1.000
_cell.angle_alpha   90.00
_cell.angle_beta   90.00
_cell.angle_gamma   90.00
#
_symmetry.space_group_name_H-M   'P 1'
#
loop_
_entity.id
_entity.type
_entity.pdbx_description
1 polymer ?
#
loop_
_entity_poly.entity_id
_entity_poly.type
_entity_poly.pdbx_seq_one_letter_code
_entity_poly.pdbx_strand_id
1 'polypeptide(L)'
;MRIQAFLSLSSLVVLSSVAALGSIGCAPAAPDEQEDSPAAVETDGNEPSEDLAQGSEAVTGGTVEQAIANSCGTASVKGLSLQIIAEGNCITPGAFSAIPARSNVSYGSGAFGYLEKPAMTKLLVTLDAHKTTHMTINSMLRTVAQQYLLYRWGAAGRCGINVVAKPGNSNHETGLAMDIQESTTWRSSLANQGFKWFGSSDAMHYDFTGSGAVNYKGLDIKAFQRLWNANNPNDKISVDGGWGPQTEARMKKAPAAGFASGPTCGSSAMLELEGGAMDGEEDPG
;
A
#
# COMPACT_ATOMS: atom_id res chain seq x y z
N MET A 1 30.84 -47.43 -32.75
CA MET A 1 31.24 -48.65 -32.02
C MET A 1 30.47 -48.64 -30.68
N ARG A 2 29.55 -49.67 -30.52
CA ARG A 2 28.81 -50.10 -29.33
C ARG A 2 27.95 -49.08 -28.59
N ILE A 3 26.63 -48.98 -28.75
CA ILE A 3 25.44 -49.82 -28.41
C ILE A 3 25.57 -50.52 -27.05
N GLN A 4 24.74 -50.09 -26.09
CA GLN A 4 23.96 -50.99 -25.26
C GLN A 4 22.74 -50.29 -24.63
N ALA A 5 21.56 -50.81 -24.92
CA ALA A 5 20.28 -50.58 -24.30
C ALA A 5 20.05 -51.68 -23.20
N PHE A 6 19.27 -51.39 -22.19
CA PHE A 6 18.47 -52.32 -21.38
C PHE A 6 17.25 -51.60 -20.84
N LEU A 7 16.11 -51.88 -21.27
CA LEU A 7 14.96 -52.71 -21.04
C LEU A 7 14.52 -52.88 -19.58
N SER A 8 13.37 -52.30 -19.30
CA SER A 8 12.11 -52.80 -18.70
C SER A 8 12.14 -53.56 -17.36
N LEU A 9 11.22 -53.24 -16.48
CA LEU A 9 10.22 -54.20 -15.96
C LEU A 9 9.02 -53.48 -15.29
N SER A 10 7.87 -53.85 -15.77
CA SER A 10 6.53 -53.62 -15.20
C SER A 10 6.31 -54.50 -13.97
N SER A 11 5.56 -54.04 -12.98
CA SER A 11 4.86 -54.92 -12.05
C SER A 11 3.53 -54.31 -11.64
N LEU A 12 2.53 -55.02 -11.98
CA LEU A 12 1.10 -54.94 -11.70
C LEU A 12 0.78 -55.84 -10.52
N VAL A 13 0.05 -55.40 -9.49
CA VAL A 13 -0.72 -56.26 -8.55
C VAL A 13 -1.74 -55.40 -7.85
N VAL A 14 -3.00 -55.48 -8.12
CA VAL A 14 -4.13 -56.27 -7.70
C VAL A 14 -4.95 -55.68 -6.53
N LEU A 15 -6.22 -55.53 -6.83
CA LEU A 15 -7.36 -55.19 -5.96
C LEU A 15 -7.48 -56.09 -4.72
N SER A 16 -7.97 -55.50 -3.64
CA SER A 16 -8.82 -56.25 -2.71
C SER A 16 -9.86 -55.32 -2.08
N SER A 17 -11.12 -55.60 -2.41
CA SER A 17 -12.32 -55.05 -1.80
C SER A 17 -12.59 -55.78 -0.50
N VAL A 18 -12.90 -55.08 0.59
CA VAL A 18 -13.64 -55.65 1.72
C VAL A 18 -14.72 -54.67 2.13
N ALA A 19 -15.95 -55.09 1.95
CA ALA A 19 -17.13 -54.46 2.52
C ALA A 19 -17.33 -54.98 3.96
N ALA A 20 -17.58 -54.10 4.87
CA ALA A 20 -18.19 -54.43 6.18
C ALA A 20 -19.23 -53.38 6.53
N LEU A 21 -20.46 -53.83 6.60
CA LEU A 21 -21.62 -53.18 7.19
C LEU A 21 -21.49 -53.17 8.75
N GLY A 22 -21.93 -52.13 9.38
CA GLY A 22 -22.40 -52.23 10.77
C GLY A 22 -22.21 -51.00 11.64
N SER A 23 -23.34 -50.47 11.93
CA SER A 23 -23.89 -49.94 13.20
C SER A 23 -23.99 -48.42 13.36
N ILE A 24 -25.26 -48.06 13.45
CA ILE A 24 -25.83 -46.77 13.86
C ILE A 24 -25.48 -46.53 15.33
N GLY A 25 -24.77 -45.45 15.58
CA GLY A 25 -24.55 -44.91 16.92
C GLY A 25 -24.70 -43.39 16.90
N CYS A 26 -25.78 -42.88 17.52
CA CYS A 26 -25.92 -41.45 17.81
C CYS A 26 -24.87 -41.03 18.81
N ALA A 27 -24.04 -40.05 18.46
CA ALA A 27 -23.22 -39.29 19.39
C ALA A 27 -23.47 -37.79 19.17
N PRO A 28 -23.38 -36.96 20.23
CA PRO A 28 -23.83 -35.57 20.21
C PRO A 28 -22.89 -34.68 19.40
N ALA A 29 -23.49 -33.64 18.78
CA ALA A 29 -22.83 -32.64 17.98
C ALA A 29 -21.73 -31.92 18.79
N ALA A 30 -20.49 -31.93 18.24
CA ALA A 30 -19.44 -31.03 18.62
C ALA A 30 -19.69 -29.65 17.97
N PRO A 31 -19.24 -28.54 18.59
CA PRO A 31 -19.45 -27.22 18.04
C PRO A 31 -18.67 -27.05 16.73
N ASP A 32 -19.33 -26.43 15.75
CA ASP A 32 -18.78 -26.01 14.47
C ASP A 32 -17.47 -25.23 14.69
N GLU A 33 -16.34 -25.85 14.38
CA GLU A 33 -15.15 -25.12 13.99
C GLU A 33 -15.40 -24.59 12.58
N GLN A 34 -15.76 -23.32 12.51
CA GLN A 34 -15.87 -22.56 11.28
C GLN A 34 -14.45 -22.45 10.69
N GLU A 35 -14.12 -23.32 9.76
CA GLU A 35 -12.94 -23.19 8.90
C GLU A 35 -13.02 -21.80 8.26
N ASP A 36 -12.11 -20.95 8.68
CA ASP A 36 -11.87 -19.62 8.11
C ASP A 36 -11.33 -19.83 6.70
N SER A 37 -12.24 -19.87 5.75
CA SER A 37 -11.91 -19.91 4.33
C SER A 37 -11.10 -18.67 4.04
N PRO A 38 -9.92 -18.76 3.39
CA PRO A 38 -9.14 -17.57 3.06
C PRO A 38 -10.05 -16.63 2.26
N ALA A 39 -10.27 -15.44 2.83
CA ALA A 39 -11.05 -14.39 2.20
C ALA A 39 -10.59 -14.23 0.76
N ALA A 40 -11.52 -14.35 -0.16
CA ALA A 40 -11.30 -14.03 -1.56
C ALA A 40 -10.59 -12.69 -1.59
N VAL A 41 -9.47 -12.61 -2.32
CA VAL A 41 -8.79 -11.37 -2.67
C VAL A 41 -9.85 -10.55 -3.38
N GLU A 42 -10.48 -9.61 -2.66
CA GLU A 42 -11.34 -8.64 -3.31
C GLU A 42 -10.43 -7.86 -4.24
N THR A 43 -10.60 -8.08 -5.53
CA THR A 43 -9.93 -7.35 -6.58
C THR A 43 -10.32 -5.89 -6.39
N ASP A 44 -9.32 -5.07 -6.10
CA ASP A 44 -9.40 -3.62 -5.95
C ASP A 44 -9.93 -3.05 -7.27
N GLY A 45 -11.25 -2.98 -7.38
CA GLY A 45 -11.94 -2.52 -8.58
C GLY A 45 -12.22 -1.04 -8.46
N ASN A 46 -11.54 -0.24 -9.28
CA ASN A 46 -11.85 1.16 -9.55
C ASN A 46 -11.67 2.11 -8.36
N GLU A 47 -10.43 2.31 -7.91
CA GLU A 47 -10.11 3.49 -7.10
C GLU A 47 -10.23 4.75 -7.99
N PRO A 48 -11.11 5.72 -7.65
CA PRO A 48 -11.15 6.99 -8.35
C PRO A 48 -9.84 7.73 -8.14
N SER A 49 -9.36 8.45 -9.16
CA SER A 49 -8.18 9.27 -9.04
C SER A 49 -8.31 10.26 -7.89
N GLU A 50 -7.28 10.39 -7.07
CA GLU A 50 -7.21 11.39 -5.99
C GLU A 50 -7.34 12.84 -6.49
N ASP A 51 -7.22 13.05 -7.80
CA ASP A 51 -7.26 14.35 -8.47
C ASP A 51 -8.65 15.01 -8.49
N LEU A 52 -9.75 14.28 -8.16
CA LEU A 52 -11.08 14.87 -8.07
C LEU A 52 -11.33 15.63 -6.76
N ALA A 53 -10.39 15.61 -5.83
CA ALA A 53 -10.51 16.26 -4.53
C ALA A 53 -9.69 17.56 -4.45
N GLN A 54 -9.75 18.41 -5.46
CA GLN A 54 -9.11 19.74 -5.41
C GLN A 54 -9.83 20.64 -4.39
N GLY A 55 -9.12 21.00 -3.35
CA GLY A 55 -9.44 22.15 -2.50
C GLY A 55 -9.77 21.84 -1.05
N SER A 56 -8.78 21.65 -0.22
CA SER A 56 -8.73 22.22 1.11
C SER A 56 -7.31 22.17 1.63
N GLU A 57 -6.87 23.30 2.17
CA GLU A 57 -5.55 23.44 2.79
C GLU A 57 -5.37 22.41 3.92
N ALA A 58 -4.11 22.04 4.19
CA ALA A 58 -3.75 21.18 5.29
C ALA A 58 -4.39 21.68 6.59
N VAL A 59 -5.17 20.84 7.27
CA VAL A 59 -5.74 21.18 8.57
C VAL A 59 -4.59 21.20 9.59
N THR A 60 -3.99 22.37 9.75
CA THR A 60 -2.96 22.58 10.76
C THR A 60 -3.61 22.51 12.15
N GLY A 61 -3.31 21.47 12.92
CA GLY A 61 -3.69 21.33 14.32
C GLY A 61 -4.90 20.45 14.65
N GLY A 62 -5.55 19.79 13.67
CA GLY A 62 -6.69 18.89 13.89
C GLY A 62 -6.30 17.41 13.99
N THR A 63 -7.31 16.58 14.32
CA THR A 63 -7.17 15.10 14.31
C THR A 63 -7.49 14.52 12.93
N VAL A 64 -7.10 13.27 12.68
CA VAL A 64 -7.49 12.53 11.47
C VAL A 64 -9.02 12.46 11.31
N GLU A 65 -9.80 12.31 12.39
CA GLU A 65 -11.26 12.35 12.31
C GLU A 65 -11.79 13.72 11.83
N GLN A 66 -11.14 14.81 12.24
CA GLN A 66 -11.48 16.14 11.76
C GLN A 66 -11.07 16.34 10.29
N ALA A 67 -9.92 15.78 9.87
CA ALA A 67 -9.53 15.79 8.47
C ALA A 67 -10.55 15.02 7.60
N ILE A 68 -11.04 13.86 8.05
CA ILE A 68 -12.12 13.11 7.37
C ILE A 68 -13.37 13.97 7.22
N ALA A 69 -13.76 14.72 8.27
CA ALA A 69 -14.98 15.52 8.25
C ALA A 69 -14.87 16.76 7.34
N ASN A 70 -13.71 17.41 7.29
CA ASN A 70 -13.54 18.75 6.75
C ASN A 70 -12.74 18.81 5.45
N SER A 71 -12.19 17.70 4.96
CA SER A 71 -11.38 17.64 3.74
C SER A 71 -11.92 16.59 2.76
N CYS A 72 -11.48 16.70 1.52
CA CYS A 72 -11.54 15.66 0.49
C CYS A 72 -10.16 15.41 -0.16
N GLY A 73 -9.09 15.91 0.43
CA GLY A 73 -7.71 15.71 -0.05
C GLY A 73 -6.88 14.91 0.96
N THR A 74 -6.18 13.88 0.52
CA THR A 74 -5.31 13.06 1.37
C THR A 74 -4.11 13.84 1.90
N ALA A 75 -3.75 14.97 1.29
CA ALA A 75 -2.76 15.93 1.80
C ALA A 75 -3.10 16.46 3.21
N SER A 76 -4.38 16.40 3.62
CA SER A 76 -4.81 16.82 4.97
C SER A 76 -4.14 16.04 6.12
N VAL A 77 -3.55 14.87 5.84
CA VAL A 77 -2.76 14.07 6.80
C VAL A 77 -1.28 13.96 6.42
N LYS A 78 -0.76 14.93 5.63
CA LYS A 78 0.62 14.91 5.12
C LYS A 78 1.66 14.74 6.23
N GLY A 79 1.58 15.53 7.30
CA GLY A 79 2.56 15.47 8.38
C GLY A 79 2.60 14.10 9.08
N LEU A 80 1.44 13.53 9.41
CA LEU A 80 1.34 12.18 9.96
C LEU A 80 1.89 11.13 8.98
N SER A 81 1.56 11.25 7.69
CA SER A 81 2.02 10.33 6.65
C SER A 81 3.54 10.33 6.51
N LEU A 82 4.19 11.50 6.52
CA LEU A 82 5.66 11.59 6.49
C LEU A 82 6.30 10.90 7.70
N GLN A 83 5.72 11.05 8.89
CA GLN A 83 6.20 10.34 10.08
C GLN A 83 6.01 8.82 9.97
N ILE A 84 4.88 8.35 9.40
CA ILE A 84 4.64 6.92 9.16
C ILE A 84 5.67 6.35 8.18
N ILE A 85 5.98 7.06 7.08
CA ILE A 85 7.01 6.64 6.10
C ILE A 85 8.38 6.54 6.79
N ALA A 86 8.76 7.58 7.54
CA ALA A 86 10.03 7.60 8.26
C ALA A 86 10.13 6.47 9.30
N GLU A 87 9.07 6.26 10.10
CA GLU A 87 9.02 5.18 11.08
C GLU A 87 9.04 3.79 10.40
N GLY A 88 8.40 3.64 9.24
CA GLY A 88 8.50 2.44 8.41
C GLY A 88 9.95 2.14 8.02
N ASN A 89 10.71 3.15 7.63
CA ASN A 89 12.14 3.05 7.35
C ASN A 89 12.99 2.83 8.63
N CYS A 90 12.53 3.27 9.81
CA CYS A 90 13.17 2.91 11.08
C CYS A 90 13.00 1.42 11.42
N ILE A 91 11.81 0.85 11.11
CA ILE A 91 11.53 -0.56 11.33
C ILE A 91 12.28 -1.43 10.31
N THR A 92 12.22 -1.03 9.04
CA THR A 92 12.83 -1.75 7.92
C THR A 92 13.63 -0.75 7.07
N PRO A 93 14.94 -0.60 7.34
CA PRO A 93 15.77 0.38 6.64
C PRO A 93 15.71 0.23 5.12
N GLY A 94 15.37 1.33 4.43
CA GLY A 94 15.27 1.38 2.97
C GLY A 94 14.04 0.71 2.37
N ALA A 95 13.01 0.40 3.17
CA ALA A 95 11.74 -0.13 2.66
C ALA A 95 11.10 0.81 1.64
N PHE A 96 11.02 2.09 1.98
CA PHE A 96 10.46 3.14 1.14
C PHE A 96 11.55 4.13 0.73
N SER A 97 11.74 4.28 -0.57
CA SER A 97 12.77 5.14 -1.16
C SER A 97 12.12 6.30 -1.90
N ALA A 98 12.58 7.53 -1.61
CA ALA A 98 12.15 8.73 -2.31
C ALA A 98 12.59 8.68 -3.77
N ILE A 99 11.72 9.17 -4.66
CA ILE A 99 12.07 9.37 -6.06
C ILE A 99 12.81 10.70 -6.17
N PRO A 100 14.07 10.70 -6.66
CA PRO A 100 14.81 11.94 -6.90
C PRO A 100 14.06 12.81 -7.90
N ALA A 101 14.09 14.14 -7.71
CA ALA A 101 13.44 15.11 -8.57
C ALA A 101 13.77 14.87 -10.07
N ARG A 102 12.76 14.99 -10.92
CA ARG A 102 12.85 14.86 -12.38
C ARG A 102 12.02 15.95 -13.03
N SER A 103 12.58 16.66 -14.01
CA SER A 103 11.89 17.73 -14.73
C SER A 103 10.68 17.25 -15.56
N ASN A 104 10.60 15.95 -15.83
CA ASN A 104 9.49 15.33 -16.54
C ASN A 104 8.47 14.64 -15.63
N VAL A 105 8.48 14.94 -14.32
CA VAL A 105 7.52 14.36 -13.35
C VAL A 105 6.87 15.49 -12.55
N SER A 106 5.56 15.40 -12.37
CA SER A 106 4.81 16.18 -11.39
C SER A 106 3.98 15.26 -10.50
N TYR A 107 3.57 15.80 -9.35
CA TYR A 107 2.80 15.04 -8.35
C TYR A 107 1.47 15.72 -8.07
N GLY A 108 0.40 14.94 -7.94
CA GLY A 108 -0.86 15.39 -7.36
C GLY A 108 -0.67 15.79 -5.89
N SER A 109 -1.54 16.64 -5.37
CA SER A 109 -1.43 17.26 -4.04
C SER A 109 -1.36 16.25 -2.88
N GLY A 110 -1.92 15.05 -3.04
CA GLY A 110 -1.91 13.96 -2.06
C GLY A 110 -0.81 12.93 -2.29
N ALA A 111 -0.09 13.00 -3.41
CA ALA A 111 0.90 12.00 -3.78
C ALA A 111 2.22 12.21 -3.03
N PHE A 112 2.76 11.11 -2.50
CA PHE A 112 4.12 11.07 -1.97
C PHE A 112 5.02 10.34 -2.94
N GLY A 113 6.10 10.97 -3.37
CA GLY A 113 7.08 10.44 -4.32
C GLY A 113 7.94 9.33 -3.73
N TYR A 114 7.33 8.31 -3.16
CA TYR A 114 8.01 7.15 -2.58
C TYR A 114 7.51 5.85 -3.19
N LEU A 115 8.42 4.93 -3.41
CA LEU A 115 8.13 3.53 -3.73
C LEU A 115 9.08 2.63 -2.95
N GLU A 116 8.81 1.34 -2.97
CA GLU A 116 9.81 0.34 -2.66
C GLU A 116 11.02 0.49 -3.58
N LYS A 117 12.24 0.32 -3.05
CA LYS A 117 13.50 0.58 -3.77
C LYS A 117 13.60 -0.11 -5.15
N PRO A 118 13.25 -1.40 -5.34
CA PRO A 118 13.23 -2.03 -6.66
C PRO A 118 12.25 -1.36 -7.64
N ALA A 119 11.04 -1.03 -7.19
CA ALA A 119 10.04 -0.34 -7.99
C ALA A 119 10.53 1.07 -8.39
N MET A 120 11.06 1.84 -7.44
CA MET A 120 11.65 3.15 -7.68
C MET A 120 12.77 3.08 -8.72
N THR A 121 13.71 2.14 -8.58
CA THR A 121 14.81 1.97 -9.53
C THR A 121 14.31 1.73 -10.96
N LYS A 122 13.29 0.90 -11.12
CA LYS A 122 12.68 0.59 -12.42
C LYS A 122 11.89 1.76 -13.00
N LEU A 123 11.20 2.51 -12.16
CA LEU A 123 10.53 3.74 -12.57
C LEU A 123 11.56 4.78 -13.07
N LEU A 124 12.68 4.96 -12.38
CA LEU A 124 13.74 5.88 -12.81
C LEU A 124 14.32 5.50 -14.18
N VAL A 125 14.55 4.21 -14.44
CA VAL A 125 14.97 3.73 -15.77
C VAL A 125 13.96 4.16 -16.85
N THR A 126 12.66 4.04 -16.55
CA THR A 126 11.60 4.46 -17.48
C THR A 126 11.63 5.97 -17.72
N LEU A 127 11.69 6.77 -16.66
CA LEU A 127 11.68 8.23 -16.74
C LEU A 127 12.92 8.78 -17.46
N ASP A 128 14.10 8.25 -17.14
CA ASP A 128 15.37 8.70 -17.72
C ASP A 128 15.51 8.32 -19.21
N ALA A 129 14.80 7.27 -19.65
CA ALA A 129 14.71 6.91 -21.08
C ALA A 129 13.77 7.83 -21.87
N HIS A 130 12.87 8.55 -21.21
CA HIS A 130 11.81 9.36 -21.84
C HIS A 130 11.77 10.81 -21.30
N LYS A 131 12.91 11.47 -21.23
CA LYS A 131 13.07 12.79 -20.58
C LYS A 131 12.17 13.91 -21.10
N THR A 132 11.67 13.78 -22.33
CA THR A 132 10.78 14.75 -22.99
C THR A 132 9.31 14.41 -22.86
N THR A 133 8.98 13.27 -22.24
CA THR A 133 7.59 12.84 -22.03
C THR A 133 7.25 13.06 -20.57
N HIS A 134 6.20 13.84 -20.31
CA HIS A 134 5.77 14.16 -18.94
C HIS A 134 4.98 13.02 -18.32
N MET A 135 5.14 12.82 -17.01
CA MET A 135 4.36 11.90 -16.17
C MET A 135 3.78 12.66 -14.98
N THR A 136 2.47 12.67 -14.88
CA THR A 136 1.75 13.16 -13.70
C THR A 136 1.40 11.98 -12.81
N ILE A 137 1.95 11.96 -11.60
CA ILE A 137 1.75 10.91 -10.61
C ILE A 137 0.65 11.35 -9.65
N ASN A 138 -0.49 10.67 -9.68
CA ASN A 138 -1.64 10.96 -8.82
C ASN A 138 -1.51 10.30 -7.45
N SER A 139 -0.93 9.09 -7.41
CA SER A 139 -0.69 8.35 -6.17
C SER A 139 0.51 7.41 -6.32
N MET A 140 1.24 7.18 -5.23
CA MET A 140 2.32 6.18 -5.13
C MET A 140 2.22 5.47 -3.79
N LEU A 141 3.27 5.51 -2.95
CA LEU A 141 3.14 5.04 -1.58
C LEU A 141 2.02 5.83 -0.88
N ARG A 142 0.98 5.12 -0.49
CA ARG A 142 -0.15 5.64 0.28
C ARG A 142 -0.03 5.07 1.69
N THR A 143 0.06 5.93 2.69
CA THR A 143 0.13 5.47 4.08
C THR A 143 -1.23 5.02 4.59
N VAL A 144 -1.23 4.21 5.64
CA VAL A 144 -2.48 3.80 6.33
C VAL A 144 -3.35 5.00 6.75
N ALA A 145 -2.76 6.17 7.03
CA ALA A 145 -3.51 7.38 7.34
C ALA A 145 -4.30 7.90 6.13
N GLN A 146 -3.68 7.98 4.95
CA GLN A 146 -4.35 8.35 3.71
C GLN A 146 -5.39 7.30 3.29
N GLN A 147 -5.02 6.02 3.34
CA GLN A 147 -5.93 4.92 3.04
C GLN A 147 -7.17 4.93 3.92
N TYR A 148 -7.01 5.31 5.20
CA TYR A 148 -8.12 5.44 6.13
C TYR A 148 -9.06 6.60 5.76
N LEU A 149 -8.53 7.75 5.32
CA LEU A 149 -9.36 8.85 4.81
C LEU A 149 -10.23 8.37 3.63
N LEU A 150 -9.59 7.79 2.61
CA LEU A 150 -10.28 7.28 1.42
C LEU A 150 -11.36 6.25 1.78
N TYR A 151 -11.02 5.29 2.63
CA TYR A 151 -11.95 4.28 3.12
C TYR A 151 -13.18 4.89 3.82
N ARG A 152 -12.97 5.91 4.67
CA ARG A 152 -14.05 6.59 5.38
C ARG A 152 -14.91 7.44 4.45
N TRP A 153 -14.31 8.10 3.48
CA TRP A 153 -15.05 8.86 2.46
C TRP A 153 -15.87 7.94 1.57
N GLY A 154 -15.31 6.85 1.10
CA GLY A 154 -16.02 5.84 0.31
C GLY A 154 -17.20 5.24 1.06
N ALA A 155 -17.00 4.84 2.32
CA ALA A 155 -18.08 4.32 3.17
C ALA A 155 -19.21 5.33 3.42
N ALA A 156 -18.92 6.64 3.36
CA ALA A 156 -19.87 7.72 3.53
C ALA A 156 -20.43 8.28 2.20
N GLY A 157 -20.04 7.74 1.04
CA GLY A 157 -20.39 8.26 -0.28
C GLY A 157 -19.91 9.70 -0.51
N ARG A 158 -18.78 10.08 0.08
CA ARG A 158 -18.22 11.44 0.02
C ARG A 158 -17.03 11.53 -0.92
N CYS A 159 -16.69 12.77 -1.31
CA CYS A 159 -15.48 13.14 -2.05
C CYS A 159 -15.33 12.44 -3.41
N GLY A 160 -16.42 11.94 -3.99
CA GLY A 160 -16.38 11.20 -5.26
C GLY A 160 -15.79 9.79 -5.15
N ILE A 161 -15.47 9.34 -3.94
CA ILE A 161 -14.89 8.03 -3.68
C ILE A 161 -16.00 6.97 -3.69
N ASN A 162 -15.88 5.95 -4.54
CA ASN A 162 -16.89 4.90 -4.69
C ASN A 162 -16.53 3.61 -3.94
N VAL A 163 -15.45 2.98 -4.33
CA VAL A 163 -14.97 1.72 -3.74
C VAL A 163 -13.50 1.89 -3.38
N VAL A 164 -13.14 1.54 -2.16
CA VAL A 164 -11.77 1.66 -1.65
C VAL A 164 -11.43 0.46 -0.78
N ALA A 165 -10.24 -0.05 -0.94
CA ALA A 165 -9.70 -1.10 -0.10
C ALA A 165 -9.72 -0.68 1.39
N LYS A 166 -10.00 -1.62 2.27
CA LYS A 166 -9.86 -1.42 3.71
C LYS A 166 -8.39 -1.16 4.05
N PRO A 167 -8.08 -0.25 5.00
CA PRO A 167 -6.69 -0.05 5.45
C PRO A 167 -5.96 -1.36 5.73
N GLY A 168 -4.74 -1.47 5.24
CA GLY A 168 -3.92 -2.67 5.27
C GLY A 168 -4.13 -3.62 4.08
N ASN A 169 -4.99 -3.28 3.10
CA ASN A 169 -5.26 -4.14 1.94
C ASN A 169 -4.99 -3.48 0.58
N SER A 170 -4.59 -2.22 0.55
CA SER A 170 -4.22 -1.55 -0.70
C SER A 170 -2.77 -1.86 -1.09
N ASN A 171 -2.50 -2.12 -2.37
CA ASN A 171 -1.14 -2.32 -2.87
C ASN A 171 -0.30 -1.03 -2.78
N HIS A 172 -0.92 0.13 -2.75
CA HIS A 172 -0.23 1.41 -2.49
C HIS A 172 0.42 1.44 -1.10
N GLU A 173 -0.19 0.82 -0.08
CA GLU A 173 0.37 0.77 1.27
C GLU A 173 1.67 -0.05 1.36
N THR A 174 1.94 -0.88 0.36
CA THR A 174 3.20 -1.65 0.27
C THR A 174 4.34 -0.93 -0.41
N GLY A 175 4.06 0.19 -1.10
CA GLY A 175 5.03 0.89 -1.96
C GLY A 175 5.27 0.21 -3.31
N LEU A 176 4.37 -0.68 -3.73
CA LEU A 176 4.46 -1.42 -5.00
C LEU A 176 3.46 -0.93 -6.06
N ALA A 177 2.61 0.03 -5.75
CA ALA A 177 1.61 0.54 -6.68
C ALA A 177 1.79 2.04 -6.95
N MET A 178 1.34 2.47 -8.12
CA MET A 178 1.25 3.88 -8.50
C MET A 178 0.10 4.13 -9.47
N ASP A 179 -0.47 5.34 -9.39
CA ASP A 179 -1.48 5.86 -10.30
C ASP A 179 -0.88 7.00 -11.10
N ILE A 180 -1.03 6.97 -12.43
CA ILE A 180 -0.51 8.00 -13.33
C ILE A 180 -1.56 8.49 -14.31
N GLN A 181 -1.55 9.79 -14.60
CA GLN A 181 -2.54 10.42 -15.49
C GLN A 181 -2.39 9.96 -16.94
N GLU A 182 -1.17 9.94 -17.47
CA GLU A 182 -0.87 9.60 -18.87
C GLU A 182 -0.66 8.10 -19.07
N SER A 183 -1.47 7.27 -18.44
CA SER A 183 -1.35 5.81 -18.37
C SER A 183 -1.13 5.15 -19.74
N THR A 184 -1.90 5.54 -20.75
CA THR A 184 -1.79 4.99 -22.10
C THR A 184 -0.42 5.26 -22.73
N THR A 185 0.14 6.46 -22.52
CA THR A 185 1.45 6.87 -23.04
C THR A 185 2.57 6.04 -22.44
N TRP A 186 2.49 5.75 -21.15
CA TRP A 186 3.56 5.08 -20.41
C TRP A 186 3.45 3.56 -20.36
N ARG A 187 2.31 3.00 -20.79
CA ARG A 187 1.97 1.57 -20.61
C ARG A 187 3.07 0.61 -21.07
N SER A 188 3.56 0.77 -22.30
CA SER A 188 4.57 -0.14 -22.84
C SER A 188 5.91 -0.02 -22.12
N SER A 189 6.35 1.21 -21.84
CA SER A 189 7.63 1.47 -21.16
C SER A 189 7.62 0.95 -19.74
N LEU A 190 6.54 1.14 -19.01
CA LEU A 190 6.34 0.63 -17.66
C LEU A 190 6.27 -0.91 -17.63
N ALA A 191 5.54 -1.52 -18.56
CA ALA A 191 5.45 -2.98 -18.67
C ALA A 191 6.82 -3.62 -18.86
N ASN A 192 7.70 -3.02 -19.67
CA ASN A 192 9.07 -3.48 -19.90
C ASN A 192 9.95 -3.41 -18.63
N GLN A 193 9.54 -2.63 -17.64
CA GLN A 193 10.24 -2.48 -16.36
C GLN A 193 9.56 -3.23 -15.20
N GLY A 194 8.54 -4.04 -15.47
CA GLY A 194 7.89 -4.89 -14.48
C GLY A 194 6.69 -4.26 -13.77
N PHE A 195 6.18 -3.12 -14.29
CA PHE A 195 4.91 -2.55 -13.85
C PHE A 195 3.77 -3.16 -14.65
N LYS A 196 2.83 -3.77 -13.97
CA LYS A 196 1.64 -4.37 -14.56
C LYS A 196 0.47 -3.40 -14.48
N TRP A 197 -0.06 -3.02 -15.64
CA TRP A 197 -1.29 -2.23 -15.70
C TRP A 197 -2.48 -3.04 -15.17
N PHE A 198 -3.29 -2.44 -14.32
CA PHE A 198 -4.43 -3.09 -13.67
C PHE A 198 -5.56 -3.43 -14.65
N GLY A 199 -5.76 -2.58 -15.65
CA GLY A 199 -6.80 -2.78 -16.66
C GLY A 199 -7.70 -1.57 -16.81
N SER A 200 -8.77 -1.72 -17.60
CA SER A 200 -9.72 -0.62 -17.87
C SER A 200 -10.63 -0.29 -16.69
N SER A 201 -10.73 -1.17 -15.70
CA SER A 201 -11.50 -0.94 -14.47
C SER A 201 -10.82 0.09 -13.56
N ASP A 202 -9.48 0.15 -13.61
CA ASP A 202 -8.66 1.20 -13.00
C ASP A 202 -7.56 1.58 -13.98
N ALA A 203 -7.87 2.52 -14.86
CA ALA A 203 -7.04 2.81 -16.02
C ALA A 203 -5.71 3.51 -15.69
N MET A 204 -5.60 4.11 -14.50
CA MET A 204 -4.40 4.81 -14.04
C MET A 204 -3.45 3.91 -13.26
N HIS A 205 -3.94 2.83 -12.70
CA HIS A 205 -3.26 1.99 -11.73
C HIS A 205 -2.25 1.02 -12.34
N TYR A 206 -1.07 0.95 -11.72
CA TYR A 206 0.01 0.01 -12.02
C TYR A 206 0.54 -0.63 -10.75
N ASP A 207 0.66 -1.96 -10.75
CA ASP A 207 1.38 -2.72 -9.73
C ASP A 207 2.80 -3.06 -10.20
N PHE A 208 3.79 -2.87 -9.36
CA PHE A 208 5.12 -3.39 -9.60
C PHE A 208 5.21 -4.87 -9.17
N THR A 209 5.41 -5.74 -10.15
CA THR A 209 5.57 -7.19 -9.94
C THR A 209 6.94 -7.70 -10.40
N GLY A 210 7.88 -6.76 -10.63
CA GLY A 210 9.22 -7.06 -11.10
C GLY A 210 10.11 -7.74 -10.05
N SER A 211 11.28 -8.16 -10.52
CA SER A 211 12.26 -8.82 -9.63
C SER A 211 12.69 -7.92 -8.47
N GLY A 212 12.78 -8.49 -7.29
CA GLY A 212 13.20 -7.82 -6.06
C GLY A 212 12.04 -7.20 -5.27
N ALA A 213 10.80 -7.22 -5.78
CA ALA A 213 9.64 -6.76 -5.03
C ALA A 213 9.49 -7.53 -3.70
N VAL A 214 9.30 -6.80 -2.62
CA VAL A 214 9.04 -7.33 -1.27
C VAL A 214 7.69 -6.81 -0.80
N ASN A 215 6.82 -7.69 -0.35
CA ASN A 215 5.53 -7.27 0.17
C ASN A 215 5.66 -6.74 1.61
N TYR A 216 5.66 -5.42 1.76
CA TYR A 216 5.69 -4.75 3.07
C TYR A 216 4.30 -4.55 3.68
N LYS A 217 3.33 -5.40 3.36
CA LYS A 217 1.97 -5.32 3.90
C LYS A 217 1.97 -5.16 5.42
N GLY A 218 1.30 -4.11 5.91
CA GLY A 218 1.17 -3.79 7.33
C GLY A 218 2.38 -3.09 7.96
N LEU A 219 3.43 -2.78 7.21
CA LEU A 219 4.59 -2.03 7.72
C LEU A 219 4.20 -0.61 8.14
N ASP A 220 3.41 0.08 7.35
CA ASP A 220 2.89 1.41 7.62
C ASP A 220 1.94 1.43 8.83
N ILE A 221 1.08 0.39 8.98
CA ILE A 221 0.24 0.21 10.17
C ILE A 221 1.13 0.02 11.41
N LYS A 222 2.15 -0.82 11.32
CA LYS A 222 3.10 -1.06 12.40
C LYS A 222 3.85 0.22 12.78
N ALA A 223 4.22 1.02 11.78
CA ALA A 223 4.83 2.32 11.97
C ALA A 223 3.90 3.27 12.73
N PHE A 224 2.64 3.37 12.32
CA PHE A 224 1.63 4.15 13.04
C PHE A 224 1.46 3.68 14.49
N GLN A 225 1.33 2.38 14.74
CA GLN A 225 1.17 1.82 16.09
C GLN A 225 2.35 2.17 17.00
N ARG A 226 3.59 2.16 16.47
CA ARG A 226 4.79 2.57 17.21
C ARG A 226 4.78 4.05 17.53
N LEU A 227 4.48 4.91 16.55
CA LEU A 227 4.35 6.37 16.74
C LEU A 227 3.27 6.69 17.77
N TRP A 228 2.09 6.04 17.69
CA TRP A 228 1.05 6.19 18.69
C TRP A 228 1.56 5.86 20.09
N ASN A 229 2.16 4.69 20.27
CA ASN A 229 2.63 4.21 21.56
C ASN A 229 3.73 5.07 22.16
N ALA A 230 4.62 5.64 21.34
CA ALA A 230 5.66 6.56 21.78
C ALA A 230 5.07 7.87 22.32
N ASN A 231 3.98 8.34 21.74
CA ASN A 231 3.33 9.60 22.10
C ASN A 231 2.20 9.44 23.13
N ASN A 232 1.74 8.20 23.38
CA ASN A 232 0.63 7.89 24.31
C ASN A 232 0.99 6.75 25.25
N PRO A 233 1.92 6.94 26.20
CA PRO A 233 2.44 5.85 27.04
C PRO A 233 1.38 5.17 27.91
N ASN A 234 0.27 5.87 28.19
CA ASN A 234 -0.83 5.37 29.01
C ASN A 234 -2.00 4.78 28.18
N ASP A 235 -1.93 4.83 26.84
CA ASP A 235 -2.96 4.30 25.92
C ASP A 235 -2.29 3.49 24.78
N LYS A 236 -1.43 2.56 25.14
CA LYS A 236 -0.71 1.72 24.17
C LYS A 236 -1.60 0.66 23.53
N ILE A 237 -1.27 0.31 22.28
CA ILE A 237 -1.89 -0.79 21.55
C ILE A 237 -0.81 -1.78 21.08
N SER A 238 -1.24 -2.98 20.64
CA SER A 238 -0.33 -3.95 20.03
C SER A 238 0.36 -3.36 18.81
N VAL A 239 1.65 -3.71 18.61
CA VAL A 239 2.46 -3.33 17.44
C VAL A 239 2.59 -4.56 16.54
N ASP A 240 1.49 -4.94 15.92
CA ASP A 240 1.35 -6.16 15.13
C ASP A 240 1.29 -5.93 13.61
N GLY A 241 1.10 -4.66 13.18
CA GLY A 241 0.89 -4.32 11.77
C GLY A 241 -0.52 -4.65 11.27
N GLY A 242 -1.45 -4.98 12.17
CA GLY A 242 -2.82 -5.30 11.86
C GLY A 242 -3.75 -4.08 11.94
N TRP A 243 -4.66 -3.95 10.97
CA TRP A 243 -5.75 -2.98 11.05
C TRP A 243 -6.95 -3.59 11.77
N GLY A 244 -7.27 -3.06 12.92
CA GLY A 244 -8.41 -3.50 13.74
C GLY A 244 -9.02 -2.37 14.53
N PRO A 245 -10.10 -2.64 15.31
CA PRO A 245 -10.83 -1.60 16.05
C PRO A 245 -9.95 -0.76 16.99
N GLN A 246 -8.91 -1.36 17.59
CA GLN A 246 -7.99 -0.64 18.44
C GLN A 246 -7.12 0.35 17.64
N THR A 247 -6.55 -0.08 16.51
CA THR A 247 -5.76 0.78 15.60
C THR A 247 -6.62 1.90 15.04
N GLU A 248 -7.84 1.57 14.56
CA GLU A 248 -8.77 2.56 14.03
C GLU A 248 -9.15 3.62 15.09
N ALA A 249 -9.46 3.22 16.32
CA ALA A 249 -9.80 4.16 17.36
C ALA A 249 -8.67 5.16 17.68
N ARG A 250 -7.42 4.75 17.51
CA ARG A 250 -6.23 5.60 17.73
C ARG A 250 -5.95 6.44 16.49
N MET A 251 -6.14 5.90 15.29
CA MET A 251 -6.02 6.66 14.05
C MET A 251 -6.96 7.87 14.05
N LYS A 252 -8.21 7.71 14.44
CA LYS A 252 -9.17 8.82 14.55
C LYS A 252 -8.67 9.97 15.41
N LYS A 253 -8.00 9.65 16.52
CA LYS A 253 -7.49 10.62 17.52
C LYS A 253 -6.11 11.18 17.16
N ALA A 254 -5.39 10.54 16.25
CA ALA A 254 -4.04 10.95 15.87
C ALA A 254 -4.04 12.36 15.29
N PRO A 255 -3.03 13.19 15.58
CA PRO A 255 -2.91 14.53 14.99
C PRO A 255 -2.61 14.40 13.49
N ALA A 256 -3.41 15.06 12.66
CA ALA A 256 -3.26 15.04 11.19
C ALA A 256 -1.90 15.62 10.74
N ALA A 257 -1.41 16.62 11.47
CA ALA A 257 -0.10 17.25 11.24
C ALA A 257 1.09 16.41 11.73
N GLY A 258 0.84 15.24 12.33
CA GLY A 258 1.86 14.40 12.94
C GLY A 258 1.99 14.57 14.46
N PHE A 259 2.62 13.62 15.09
CA PHE A 259 2.88 13.59 16.53
C PHE A 259 4.00 14.54 16.94
N ALA A 260 4.01 14.96 18.20
CA ALA A 260 5.09 15.80 18.74
C ALA A 260 6.43 15.06 18.77
N SER A 261 6.42 13.76 19.14
CA SER A 261 7.59 12.89 19.00
C SER A 261 7.51 12.17 17.67
N GLY A 262 8.48 12.44 16.80
CA GLY A 262 8.58 11.84 15.48
C GLY A 262 9.10 10.38 15.49
N PRO A 263 9.73 9.94 14.39
CA PRO A 263 10.23 8.58 14.21
C PRO A 263 11.22 8.17 15.29
N THR A 264 11.19 6.88 15.64
CA THR A 264 11.97 6.34 16.77
C THR A 264 13.47 6.22 16.52
N CYS A 265 13.93 6.26 15.26
CA CYS A 265 15.35 6.27 14.91
C CYS A 265 15.97 7.68 14.79
N GLY A 266 15.27 8.71 15.27
CA GLY A 266 15.78 10.07 15.38
C GLY A 266 15.49 10.95 14.16
N SER A 267 15.84 12.25 14.28
CA SER A 267 15.50 13.29 13.31
C SER A 267 16.16 13.13 11.93
N SER A 268 17.25 12.37 11.82
CA SER A 268 17.93 12.12 10.54
C SER A 268 17.02 11.46 9.50
N ALA A 269 16.08 10.62 9.94
CA ALA A 269 15.11 9.98 9.05
C ALA A 269 14.11 10.99 8.44
N MET A 270 13.83 12.11 9.13
CA MET A 270 12.94 13.15 8.62
C MET A 270 13.64 14.04 7.58
N LEU A 271 14.94 14.33 7.78
CA LEU A 271 15.71 15.17 6.86
C LEU A 271 15.88 14.54 5.47
N GLU A 272 16.02 13.21 5.41
CA GLU A 272 16.06 12.49 4.12
C GLU A 272 14.71 12.55 3.38
N LEU A 273 13.59 12.70 4.12
CA LEU A 273 12.25 12.80 3.54
C LEU A 273 11.96 14.19 2.99
N GLU A 274 12.39 15.25 3.69
CA GLU A 274 12.16 16.64 3.27
C GLU A 274 12.99 17.01 2.03
N GLY A 275 14.23 16.51 1.91
CA GLY A 275 15.08 16.70 0.74
C GLY A 275 14.60 15.98 -0.53
N GLY A 276 13.69 14.99 -0.43
CA GLY A 276 13.10 14.27 -1.55
C GLY A 276 11.73 14.77 -2.00
N ALA A 277 11.07 15.58 -1.18
CA ALA A 277 9.67 15.96 -1.39
C ALA A 277 9.44 17.44 -1.79
N MET A 278 10.48 18.26 -1.83
CA MET A 278 10.33 19.70 -1.97
C MET A 278 11.37 20.29 -2.92
N ASP A 279 11.11 20.31 -4.20
CA ASP A 279 11.62 21.37 -5.08
C ASP A 279 10.62 21.59 -6.24
N GLY A 280 9.37 21.89 -5.87
CA GLY A 280 8.49 22.70 -6.68
C GLY A 280 8.80 24.17 -6.36
N GLU A 281 9.94 24.65 -6.82
CA GLU A 281 10.30 26.05 -6.78
C GLU A 281 9.26 26.83 -7.57
N GLU A 282 8.54 27.72 -6.89
CA GLU A 282 7.73 28.75 -7.53
C GLU A 282 8.65 29.57 -8.44
N ASP A 283 8.40 29.50 -9.74
CA ASP A 283 8.99 30.39 -10.74
C ASP A 283 8.47 31.81 -10.45
N PRO A 284 9.30 32.77 -10.04
CA PRO A 284 8.87 34.15 -9.89
C PRO A 284 8.85 34.82 -11.27
N GLY A 285 7.65 34.84 -11.90
CA GLY A 285 7.15 35.82 -12.81
C GLY A 285 7.83 36.08 -14.14
#